data_8e2f93795a0306208ed406d3840e7ebe
#
_entry.id   8e2f93795a0306208ed406d3840e7ebe
#
_cell.length_a   1.000
_cell.length_b   1.000
_cell.length_c   1.000
_cell.angle_alpha   90.00
_cell.angle_beta   90.00
_cell.angle_gamma   90.00
#
_symmetry.space_group_name_H-M   'P 1'
#
loop_
_entity.id
_entity.type
_entity.pdbx_description
1 polymer ?
#
loop_
_entity_poly.entity_id
_entity_poly.type
_entity_poly.pdbx_seq_one_letter_code
_entity_poly.pdbx_strand_id
1 'polypeptide(L)'
;MIRRIVVVFLVYILGIFILSRLRNNVFYMLFLSICFFIYMIWEIFNYYNGDWKKNNEILFANLQEDIDMTKLKKISSRPFFFGLEGRFISDESFYFDNDNLYIIAKNRKAVKVPFEQITELKKTSMNINKIRIWQISVRIEGAEAMFRFANNYTIWNKNFKEFYTKLSRENPMAVKTKWSYWNL
;
A
#
# COMPACT_ATOMS: atom_id res chain seq x y z
N MET A 1 15.88 -1.58 -11.18
CA MET A 1 14.84 -0.97 -12.01
C MET A 1 15.41 -0.16 -13.17
N ILE A 2 16.10 0.95 -12.96
CA ILE A 2 16.62 1.86 -14.01
C ILE A 2 17.35 1.09 -15.13
N ARG A 3 18.27 0.16 -14.79
CA ARG A 3 19.01 -0.63 -15.78
C ARG A 3 18.10 -1.46 -16.71
N ARG A 4 17.02 -2.05 -16.18
CA ARG A 4 16.04 -2.82 -16.97
C ARG A 4 15.24 -1.92 -17.90
N ILE A 5 14.78 -0.77 -17.40
CA ILE A 5 14.05 0.22 -18.21
C ILE A 5 14.91 0.72 -19.36
N VAL A 6 16.19 1.05 -19.11
CA VAL A 6 17.12 1.50 -20.15
C VAL A 6 17.32 0.43 -21.22
N VAL A 7 17.53 -0.84 -20.83
CA VAL A 7 17.69 -1.94 -21.80
C VAL A 7 16.44 -2.10 -22.67
N VAL A 8 15.25 -2.13 -22.08
CA VAL A 8 14.00 -2.28 -22.84
C VAL A 8 13.74 -1.09 -23.75
N PHE A 9 14.07 0.13 -23.31
CA PHE A 9 13.97 1.33 -24.13
C PHE A 9 14.91 1.26 -25.34
N LEU A 10 16.16 0.79 -25.19
CA LEU A 10 17.09 0.59 -26.28
C LEU A 10 16.59 -0.45 -27.28
N VAL A 11 16.04 -1.58 -26.78
CA VAL A 11 15.44 -2.63 -27.63
C VAL A 11 14.25 -2.08 -28.40
N TYR A 12 13.41 -1.25 -27.77
CA TYR A 12 12.28 -0.59 -28.42
C TYR A 12 12.75 0.33 -29.57
N ILE A 13 13.75 1.20 -29.31
CA ILE A 13 14.30 2.09 -30.36
C ILE A 13 14.86 1.28 -31.53
N LEU A 14 15.61 0.22 -31.23
CA LEU A 14 16.16 -0.68 -32.26
C LEU A 14 15.03 -1.32 -33.08
N GLY A 15 13.98 -1.81 -32.43
CA GLY A 15 12.80 -2.38 -33.08
C GLY A 15 12.10 -1.38 -34.01
N ILE A 16 11.88 -0.17 -33.57
CA ILE A 16 11.30 0.92 -34.40
C ILE A 16 12.21 1.20 -35.60
N PHE A 17 13.53 1.28 -35.38
CA PHE A 17 14.49 1.53 -36.47
C PHE A 17 14.46 0.43 -37.53
N ILE A 18 14.43 -0.84 -37.15
CA ILE A 18 14.33 -1.98 -38.06
C ILE A 18 13.00 -1.94 -38.83
N LEU A 19 11.87 -1.77 -38.11
CA LEU A 19 10.55 -1.72 -38.72
C LEU A 19 10.39 -0.53 -39.69
N SER A 20 11.05 0.61 -39.44
CA SER A 20 11.01 1.77 -40.32
C SER A 20 11.61 1.51 -41.73
N ARG A 21 12.42 0.48 -41.86
CA ARG A 21 13.01 0.05 -43.14
C ARG A 21 12.12 -0.87 -43.96
N LEU A 22 11.08 -1.43 -43.37
CA LEU A 22 10.14 -2.33 -44.06
C LEU A 22 9.00 -1.52 -44.71
N ARG A 23 8.51 -1.98 -45.85
CA ARG A 23 7.37 -1.35 -46.54
C ARG A 23 6.06 -1.75 -45.87
N ASN A 24 5.15 -0.80 -45.67
CA ASN A 24 3.84 -1.04 -44.99
C ASN A 24 3.89 -1.48 -43.53
N ASN A 25 4.65 -0.80 -42.69
CA ASN A 25 4.95 -1.21 -41.33
C ASN A 25 4.23 -0.43 -40.21
N VAL A 26 3.36 0.52 -40.56
CA VAL A 26 2.68 1.39 -39.56
C VAL A 26 1.94 0.56 -38.49
N PHE A 27 1.27 -0.51 -38.92
CA PHE A 27 0.55 -1.39 -37.97
C PHE A 27 1.51 -2.05 -36.97
N TYR A 28 2.64 -2.60 -37.43
CA TYR A 28 3.63 -3.26 -36.57
C TYR A 28 4.32 -2.27 -35.63
N MET A 29 4.58 -1.04 -36.08
CA MET A 29 5.14 0.03 -35.24
C MET A 29 4.17 0.41 -34.13
N LEU A 30 2.89 0.55 -34.45
CA LEU A 30 1.84 0.87 -33.49
C LEU A 30 1.67 -0.25 -32.46
N PHE A 31 1.65 -1.50 -32.91
CA PHE A 31 1.57 -2.67 -32.03
C PHE A 31 2.78 -2.73 -31.07
N LEU A 32 4.01 -2.57 -31.61
CA LEU A 32 5.22 -2.54 -30.77
C LEU A 32 5.17 -1.45 -29.72
N SER A 33 4.68 -0.24 -30.10
CA SER A 33 4.53 0.89 -29.18
C SER A 33 3.53 0.58 -28.06
N ILE A 34 2.39 -0.01 -28.39
CA ILE A 34 1.39 -0.42 -27.38
C ILE A 34 2.02 -1.45 -26.39
N CYS A 35 2.70 -2.47 -26.90
CA CYS A 35 3.37 -3.46 -26.07
C CYS A 35 4.42 -2.82 -25.14
N PHE A 36 5.19 -1.88 -25.65
CA PHE A 36 6.18 -1.14 -24.88
C PHE A 36 5.52 -0.33 -23.74
N PHE A 37 4.45 0.42 -24.04
CA PHE A 37 3.73 1.18 -23.01
C PHE A 37 3.11 0.30 -21.95
N ILE A 38 2.50 -0.84 -22.33
CA ILE A 38 1.96 -1.81 -21.37
C ILE A 38 3.06 -2.35 -20.47
N TYR A 39 4.23 -2.71 -21.05
CA TYR A 39 5.38 -3.17 -20.26
C TYR A 39 5.88 -2.09 -19.29
N MET A 40 6.01 -0.84 -19.73
CA MET A 40 6.45 0.28 -18.89
C MET A 40 5.49 0.51 -17.71
N ILE A 41 4.19 0.50 -17.97
CA ILE A 41 3.17 0.62 -16.91
C ILE A 41 3.33 -0.54 -15.91
N TRP A 42 3.50 -1.77 -16.40
CA TRP A 42 3.68 -2.96 -15.57
C TRP A 42 4.96 -2.89 -14.71
N GLU A 43 6.10 -2.46 -15.28
CA GLU A 43 7.37 -2.32 -14.56
C GLU A 43 7.30 -1.22 -13.48
N ILE A 44 6.71 -0.07 -13.80
CA ILE A 44 6.47 1.01 -12.83
C ILE A 44 5.59 0.50 -11.70
N PHE A 45 4.54 -0.24 -12.06
CA PHE A 45 3.60 -0.80 -11.09
C PHE A 45 4.25 -1.81 -10.14
N ASN A 46 5.10 -2.70 -10.67
CA ASN A 46 5.84 -3.68 -9.88
C ASN A 46 6.85 -3.01 -8.94
N TYR A 47 7.52 -1.95 -9.41
CA TYR A 47 8.45 -1.19 -8.58
C TYR A 47 7.77 -0.57 -7.36
N TYR A 48 6.61 0.05 -7.56
CA TYR A 48 5.88 0.66 -6.43
C TYR A 48 5.24 -0.36 -5.47
N ASN A 49 5.04 -1.60 -5.92
CA ASN A 49 4.34 -2.61 -5.13
C ASN A 49 5.24 -3.73 -4.57
N GLY A 50 6.47 -3.89 -5.09
CA GLY A 50 7.28 -5.08 -4.80
C GLY A 50 7.88 -5.11 -3.39
N ASP A 51 8.45 -4.00 -2.93
CA ASP A 51 9.35 -4.04 -1.77
C ASP A 51 8.61 -4.01 -0.41
N TRP A 52 7.50 -3.27 -0.31
CA TRP A 52 6.80 -3.14 0.98
C TRP A 52 6.05 -4.41 1.42
N LYS A 53 5.52 -5.22 0.49
CA LYS A 53 4.83 -6.47 0.83
C LYS A 53 5.76 -7.54 1.37
N LYS A 54 6.97 -7.65 0.82
CA LYS A 54 7.95 -8.66 1.21
C LYS A 54 8.42 -8.48 2.66
N ASN A 55 8.60 -7.24 3.10
CA ASN A 55 9.00 -6.96 4.49
C ASN A 55 7.89 -7.30 5.49
N ASN A 56 6.62 -7.17 5.08
CA ASN A 56 5.50 -7.49 5.94
C ASN A 56 5.37 -9.00 6.20
N GLU A 57 5.66 -9.86 5.21
CA GLU A 57 5.61 -11.32 5.39
C GLU A 57 6.61 -11.80 6.45
N ILE A 58 7.80 -11.21 6.48
CA ILE A 58 8.85 -11.55 7.48
C ILE A 58 8.36 -11.22 8.89
N LEU A 59 7.68 -10.11 9.08
CA LEU A 59 7.15 -9.70 10.38
C LEU A 59 6.17 -10.73 10.95
N PHE A 60 5.27 -11.27 10.13
CA PHE A 60 4.28 -12.27 10.56
C PHE A 60 4.86 -13.68 10.74
N ALA A 61 6.05 -13.95 10.22
CA ALA A 61 6.69 -15.24 10.41
C ALA A 61 7.16 -15.45 11.85
N ASN A 62 7.59 -14.39 12.52
CA ASN A 62 8.24 -14.43 13.83
C ASN A 62 7.28 -14.14 15.01
N LEU A 63 6.13 -13.54 14.74
CA LEU A 63 5.21 -13.06 15.77
C LEU A 63 3.85 -13.75 15.64
N GLN A 64 3.43 -14.45 16.69
CA GLN A 64 2.11 -15.07 16.77
C GLN A 64 1.55 -14.84 18.17
N GLU A 65 0.53 -13.98 18.28
CA GLU A 65 -0.26 -13.81 19.51
C GLU A 65 -1.69 -14.27 19.25
N ASP A 66 -2.25 -15.00 20.22
CA ASP A 66 -3.68 -15.29 20.27
C ASP A 66 -4.39 -14.07 20.88
N ILE A 67 -5.17 -13.36 20.05
CA ILE A 67 -5.74 -12.07 20.41
C ILE A 67 -7.26 -12.18 20.52
N ASP A 68 -7.81 -11.76 21.65
CA ASP A 68 -9.26 -11.58 21.83
C ASP A 68 -9.77 -10.42 20.98
N MET A 69 -10.39 -10.74 19.84
CA MET A 69 -10.91 -9.79 18.87
C MET A 69 -12.15 -9.01 19.35
N THR A 70 -12.80 -9.47 20.40
CA THR A 70 -14.10 -8.90 20.82
C THR A 70 -14.00 -7.48 21.37
N LYS A 71 -12.84 -7.11 21.89
CA LYS A 71 -12.55 -5.79 22.47
C LYS A 71 -11.89 -4.81 21.51
N LEU A 72 -11.52 -5.26 20.31
CA LEU A 72 -10.77 -4.46 19.36
C LEU A 72 -11.70 -3.66 18.44
N LYS A 73 -11.34 -2.40 18.19
CA LYS A 73 -12.02 -1.53 17.24
C LYS A 73 -11.34 -1.58 15.88
N LYS A 74 -12.06 -2.03 14.85
CA LYS A 74 -11.55 -2.06 13.48
C LYS A 74 -11.42 -0.65 12.92
N ILE A 75 -10.30 -0.36 12.22
CA ILE A 75 -10.03 0.94 11.58
C ILE A 75 -9.85 0.85 10.06
N SER A 76 -9.67 -0.35 9.52
CA SER A 76 -9.50 -0.58 8.09
C SER A 76 -10.80 -1.02 7.42
N SER A 77 -10.93 -0.66 6.15
CA SER A 77 -11.93 -1.18 5.21
C SER A 77 -11.24 -1.75 3.97
N ARG A 78 -11.98 -2.51 3.17
CA ARG A 78 -11.49 -3.03 1.90
C ARG A 78 -12.42 -2.51 0.79
N PRO A 79 -12.10 -1.35 0.18
CA PRO A 79 -12.90 -0.82 -0.91
C PRO A 79 -12.79 -1.74 -2.13
N PHE A 80 -13.90 -1.95 -2.81
CA PHE A 80 -13.90 -2.73 -4.04
C PHE A 80 -13.19 -1.97 -5.17
N PHE A 81 -12.26 -2.64 -5.86
CA PHE A 81 -11.56 -2.12 -7.04
C PHE A 81 -11.30 -3.22 -8.07
N PHE A 82 -12.36 -3.89 -8.53
CA PHE A 82 -12.31 -4.92 -9.57
C PHE A 82 -11.28 -6.05 -9.32
N GLY A 83 -11.03 -6.41 -8.05
CA GLY A 83 -10.02 -7.40 -7.67
C GLY A 83 -8.57 -6.90 -7.69
N LEU A 84 -8.35 -5.62 -8.00
CA LEU A 84 -7.01 -5.01 -8.03
C LEU A 84 -6.64 -4.32 -6.70
N GLU A 85 -7.57 -4.25 -5.75
CA GLU A 85 -7.37 -3.56 -4.46
C GLU A 85 -6.13 -4.08 -3.71
N GLY A 86 -5.87 -5.39 -3.74
CA GLY A 86 -4.69 -5.98 -3.12
C GLY A 86 -3.35 -5.52 -3.69
N ARG A 87 -3.34 -4.79 -4.81
CA ARG A 87 -2.13 -4.17 -5.35
C ARG A 87 -1.82 -2.82 -4.71
N PHE A 88 -2.81 -2.15 -4.13
CA PHE A 88 -2.70 -0.80 -3.59
C PHE A 88 -2.75 -0.75 -2.07
N ILE A 89 -3.45 -1.72 -1.47
CA ILE A 89 -3.60 -1.85 -0.01
C ILE A 89 -3.05 -3.19 0.47
N SER A 90 -2.70 -3.23 1.73
CA SER A 90 -2.27 -4.44 2.43
C SER A 90 -3.42 -5.42 2.56
N ASP A 91 -3.10 -6.70 2.61
CA ASP A 91 -4.10 -7.75 2.78
C ASP A 91 -4.54 -7.91 4.24
N GLU A 92 -3.85 -7.27 5.16
CA GLU A 92 -4.06 -7.29 6.59
C GLU A 92 -5.26 -6.41 6.99
N SER A 93 -5.84 -6.75 8.12
CA SER A 93 -6.85 -5.94 8.80
C SER A 93 -6.26 -5.23 10.00
N PHE A 94 -6.66 -3.98 10.22
CA PHE A 94 -6.11 -3.13 11.26
C PHE A 94 -7.17 -2.86 12.32
N TYR A 95 -6.78 -3.07 13.57
CA TYR A 95 -7.60 -2.85 14.76
C TYR A 95 -6.78 -2.10 15.80
N PHE A 96 -7.43 -1.53 16.80
CA PHE A 96 -6.75 -0.89 17.91
C PHE A 96 -7.53 -1.06 19.21
N ASP A 97 -6.83 -0.88 20.32
CA ASP A 97 -7.36 -0.71 21.67
C ASP A 97 -6.94 0.65 22.26
N ASN A 98 -6.71 0.71 23.54
CA ASN A 98 -6.30 1.95 24.20
C ASN A 98 -4.88 2.36 23.88
N ASP A 99 -3.95 1.41 23.79
CA ASP A 99 -2.50 1.67 23.76
C ASP A 99 -1.79 1.05 22.56
N ASN A 100 -2.49 0.17 21.80
CA ASN A 100 -1.85 -0.64 20.78
C ASN A 100 -2.63 -0.66 19.47
N LEU A 101 -1.89 -0.78 18.38
CA LEU A 101 -2.38 -1.16 17.06
C LEU A 101 -2.22 -2.69 16.89
N TYR A 102 -3.21 -3.33 16.32
CA TYR A 102 -3.18 -4.75 15.97
C TYR A 102 -3.27 -4.90 14.46
N ILE A 103 -2.29 -5.59 13.89
CA ILE A 103 -2.22 -5.90 12.47
C ILE A 103 -2.48 -7.38 12.31
N ILE A 104 -3.55 -7.74 11.64
CA ILE A 104 -4.04 -9.12 11.56
C ILE A 104 -4.03 -9.58 10.11
N ALA A 105 -3.21 -10.60 9.84
CA ALA A 105 -3.10 -11.22 8.54
C ALA A 105 -4.29 -12.15 8.24
N LYS A 106 -4.50 -12.52 6.99
CA LYS A 106 -5.59 -13.42 6.55
C LYS A 106 -5.57 -14.80 7.23
N ASN A 107 -4.38 -15.30 7.57
CA ASN A 107 -4.18 -16.56 8.30
C ASN A 107 -4.42 -16.44 9.81
N ARG A 108 -5.03 -15.35 10.28
CA ARG A 108 -5.28 -15.01 11.70
C ARG A 108 -4.02 -14.78 12.55
N LYS A 109 -2.84 -14.77 11.95
CA LYS A 109 -1.66 -14.30 12.66
C LYS A 109 -1.82 -12.82 12.94
N ALA A 110 -1.53 -12.41 14.16
CA ALA A 110 -1.70 -11.04 14.59
C ALA A 110 -0.41 -10.52 15.21
N VAL A 111 -0.12 -9.26 14.96
CA VAL A 111 1.01 -8.53 15.52
C VAL A 111 0.46 -7.40 16.34
N LYS A 112 0.85 -7.31 17.61
CA LYS A 112 0.54 -6.22 18.53
C LYS A 112 1.66 -5.19 18.47
N VAL A 113 1.31 -3.95 18.20
CA VAL A 113 2.24 -2.82 18.03
C VAL A 113 1.85 -1.70 18.99
N PRO A 114 2.63 -1.42 20.03
CA PRO A 114 2.45 -0.23 20.86
C PRO A 114 2.48 1.04 20.01
N PHE A 115 1.71 2.07 20.38
CA PHE A 115 1.66 3.31 19.61
C PHE A 115 3.02 4.01 19.51
N GLU A 116 3.91 3.81 20.47
CA GLU A 116 5.27 4.33 20.46
C GLU A 116 6.14 3.73 19.33
N GLN A 117 5.83 2.51 18.89
CA GLN A 117 6.54 1.82 17.81
C GLN A 117 6.01 2.18 16.42
N ILE A 118 4.97 2.99 16.33
CA ILE A 118 4.49 3.55 15.07
C ILE A 118 5.42 4.69 14.69
N THR A 119 6.14 4.55 13.57
CA THR A 119 7.11 5.55 13.10
C THR A 119 6.46 6.59 12.18
N GLU A 120 5.42 6.19 11.44
CA GLU A 120 4.73 7.09 10.52
C GLU A 120 3.26 6.71 10.32
N LEU A 121 2.39 7.71 10.33
CA LEU A 121 1.01 7.65 9.83
C LEU A 121 0.78 8.82 8.88
N LYS A 122 0.53 8.54 7.61
CA LYS A 122 0.28 9.58 6.60
C LYS A 122 -0.79 9.19 5.60
N LYS A 123 -1.41 10.20 4.99
CA LYS A 123 -2.25 10.04 3.80
C LYS A 123 -1.34 9.78 2.59
N THR A 124 -1.73 8.87 1.71
CA THR A 124 -1.11 8.74 0.38
C THR A 124 -1.82 9.64 -0.62
N SER A 125 -1.25 9.79 -1.82
CA SER A 125 -1.93 10.46 -2.94
C SER A 125 -3.06 9.63 -3.55
N MET A 126 -3.19 8.35 -3.16
CA MET A 126 -4.12 7.41 -3.77
C MET A 126 -5.49 7.42 -3.12
N ASN A 127 -6.52 7.33 -3.97
CA ASN A 127 -7.92 7.09 -3.58
C ASN A 127 -8.42 5.85 -4.31
N ILE A 128 -9.18 5.01 -3.60
CA ILE A 128 -9.92 3.90 -4.19
C ILE A 128 -11.40 4.11 -3.83
N ASN A 129 -12.24 4.21 -4.84
CA ASN A 129 -13.67 4.40 -4.67
C ASN A 129 -14.01 5.55 -3.69
N LYS A 130 -13.38 6.70 -3.88
CA LYS A 130 -13.45 7.91 -3.03
C LYS A 130 -12.91 7.76 -1.60
N ILE A 131 -12.38 6.58 -1.24
CA ILE A 131 -11.77 6.38 0.08
C ILE A 131 -10.26 6.60 -0.04
N ARG A 132 -9.74 7.51 0.80
CA ARG A 132 -8.32 7.81 0.86
C ARG A 132 -7.53 6.63 1.46
N ILE A 133 -6.44 6.26 0.80
CA ILE A 133 -5.51 5.26 1.31
C ILE A 133 -4.55 5.94 2.28
N TRP A 134 -4.38 5.30 3.43
CA TRP A 134 -3.42 5.68 4.45
C TRP A 134 -2.25 4.71 4.44
N GLN A 135 -1.10 5.23 4.80
CA GLN A 135 0.12 4.45 5.04
C GLN A 135 0.48 4.54 6.51
N ILE A 136 0.82 3.40 7.08
CA ILE A 136 1.35 3.28 8.44
C ILE A 136 2.69 2.53 8.37
N SER A 137 3.71 3.06 9.02
CA SER A 137 5.01 2.39 9.21
C SER A 137 5.19 2.08 10.68
N VAL A 138 5.66 0.88 10.98
CA VAL A 138 5.88 0.38 12.32
C VAL A 138 7.29 -0.20 12.43
N ARG A 139 7.90 -0.08 13.61
CA ARG A 139 9.20 -0.68 13.89
C ARG A 139 9.05 -1.73 14.98
N ILE A 140 9.37 -2.99 14.66
CA ILE A 140 9.24 -4.14 15.54
C ILE A 140 10.55 -4.91 15.47
N GLU A 141 11.18 -5.15 16.63
CA GLU A 141 12.46 -5.88 16.75
C GLU A 141 13.56 -5.36 15.81
N GLY A 142 13.61 -4.05 15.58
CA GLY A 142 14.58 -3.42 14.68
C GLY A 142 14.22 -3.47 13.19
N ALA A 143 13.22 -4.24 12.80
CA ALA A 143 12.70 -4.24 11.42
C ALA A 143 11.63 -3.17 11.24
N GLU A 144 11.67 -2.48 10.11
CA GLU A 144 10.63 -1.53 9.71
C GLU A 144 9.70 -2.17 8.68
N ALA A 145 8.40 -2.16 8.98
CA ALA A 145 7.37 -2.62 8.09
C ALA A 145 6.41 -1.50 7.73
N MET A 146 5.98 -1.47 6.48
CA MET A 146 5.08 -0.45 5.95
C MET A 146 3.81 -1.11 5.43
N PHE A 147 2.67 -0.57 5.83
CA PHE A 147 1.36 -1.05 5.42
C PHE A 147 0.55 0.08 4.82
N ARG A 148 -0.36 -0.29 3.91
CA ARG A 148 -1.32 0.64 3.31
C ARG A 148 -2.73 0.11 3.53
N PHE A 149 -3.64 0.95 3.95
CA PHE A 149 -5.02 0.56 4.18
C PHE A 149 -5.99 1.70 3.86
N ALA A 150 -7.21 1.33 3.48
CA ALA A 150 -8.31 2.26 3.40
C ALA A 150 -8.91 2.41 4.80
N ASN A 151 -9.18 3.63 5.26
CA ASN A 151 -9.85 3.82 6.53
C ASN A 151 -11.33 3.39 6.43
N ASN A 152 -11.92 3.02 7.56
CA ASN A 152 -13.34 2.67 7.66
C ASN A 152 -14.22 3.82 8.18
N TYR A 153 -13.71 5.06 8.10
CA TYR A 153 -14.43 6.23 8.62
C TYR A 153 -15.71 6.49 7.82
N THR A 154 -16.80 6.60 8.53
CA THR A 154 -18.11 7.00 8.01
C THR A 154 -18.80 7.92 9.03
N ILE A 155 -19.96 8.47 8.70
CA ILE A 155 -20.78 9.24 9.65
C ILE A 155 -21.12 8.40 10.89
N TRP A 156 -21.31 7.10 10.72
CA TRP A 156 -21.70 6.15 11.77
C TRP A 156 -20.50 5.48 12.45
N ASN A 157 -19.39 5.30 11.74
CA ASN A 157 -18.19 4.64 12.26
C ASN A 157 -17.04 5.65 12.42
N LYS A 158 -16.72 5.98 13.65
CA LYS A 158 -15.68 6.96 14.01
C LYS A 158 -14.38 6.30 14.51
N ASN A 159 -14.25 4.98 14.41
CA ASN A 159 -13.10 4.24 14.95
C ASN A 159 -11.76 4.77 14.45
N PHE A 160 -11.63 5.02 13.15
CA PHE A 160 -10.38 5.56 12.60
C PHE A 160 -10.06 6.96 13.16
N LYS A 161 -11.05 7.81 13.35
CA LYS A 161 -10.85 9.13 13.97
C LYS A 161 -10.39 9.00 15.42
N GLU A 162 -10.99 8.08 16.17
CA GLU A 162 -10.61 7.82 17.57
C GLU A 162 -9.15 7.33 17.64
N PHE A 163 -8.77 6.35 16.80
CA PHE A 163 -7.40 5.89 16.65
C PHE A 163 -6.43 7.04 16.34
N TYR A 164 -6.76 7.83 15.32
CA TYR A 164 -5.95 8.99 14.92
C TYR A 164 -5.74 9.96 16.07
N THR A 165 -6.80 10.28 16.81
CA THR A 165 -6.75 11.22 17.95
C THR A 165 -5.88 10.66 19.07
N LYS A 166 -6.00 9.36 19.40
CA LYS A 166 -5.18 8.71 20.42
C LYS A 166 -3.72 8.71 20.01
N LEU A 167 -3.41 8.25 18.78
CA LEU A 167 -2.04 8.24 18.26
C LEU A 167 -1.44 9.65 18.25
N SER A 168 -2.20 10.66 17.83
CA SER A 168 -1.72 12.05 17.83
C SER A 168 -1.40 12.60 19.22
N ARG A 169 -2.03 12.06 20.25
CA ARG A 169 -1.76 12.43 21.65
C ARG A 169 -0.55 11.70 22.21
N GLU A 170 -0.43 10.40 21.94
CA GLU A 170 0.60 9.53 22.52
C GLU A 170 1.90 9.56 21.73
N ASN A 171 1.81 9.60 20.39
CA ASN A 171 2.96 9.69 19.50
C ASN A 171 2.74 10.74 18.39
N PRO A 172 2.77 12.04 18.72
CA PRO A 172 2.52 13.11 17.75
C PRO A 172 3.54 13.13 16.60
N MET A 173 4.76 12.66 16.85
CA MET A 173 5.83 12.62 15.84
C MET A 173 5.54 11.61 14.71
N ALA A 174 4.75 10.58 14.97
CA ALA A 174 4.36 9.61 13.96
C ALA A 174 3.34 10.18 12.96
N VAL A 175 2.54 11.16 13.36
CA VAL A 175 1.45 11.68 12.54
C VAL A 175 1.95 12.77 11.59
N LYS A 176 2.17 12.41 10.33
CA LYS A 176 2.71 13.31 9.29
C LYS A 176 1.64 14.10 8.53
N THR A 177 0.38 13.70 8.59
CA THR A 177 -0.69 14.36 7.85
C THR A 177 -1.85 14.68 8.77
N LYS A 178 -2.28 15.94 8.81
CA LYS A 178 -3.44 16.35 9.61
C LYS A 178 -4.73 15.71 9.11
N TRP A 179 -5.54 15.25 10.05
CA TRP A 179 -6.90 14.81 9.78
C TRP A 179 -7.77 15.99 9.39
N SER A 180 -8.56 15.85 8.34
CA SER A 180 -9.55 16.84 7.92
C SER A 180 -10.80 16.14 7.42
N TYR A 181 -11.97 16.60 7.83
CA TYR A 181 -13.27 16.10 7.35
C TYR A 181 -13.51 16.36 5.85
N TRP A 182 -12.90 17.43 5.31
CA TRP A 182 -13.11 17.86 3.93
C TRP A 182 -12.22 17.13 2.92
N ASN A 183 -11.32 16.27 3.39
CA ASN A 183 -10.37 15.50 2.56
C ASN A 183 -10.55 13.98 2.79
N LEU A 184 -11.80 13.55 2.85
CA LEU A 184 -12.16 12.12 2.89
C LEU A 184 -11.98 11.49 1.52
#